data_96cbed6299e1a84bb14348c6f1773917
#
_entry.id   96cbed6299e1a84bb14348c6f1773917
#
_cell.length_a   1.000
_cell.length_b   1.000
_cell.length_c   1.000
_cell.angle_alpha   90.00
_cell.angle_beta   90.00
_cell.angle_gamma   90.00
#
_symmetry.space_group_name_H-M   'P 1'
#
loop_
_entity.id
_entity.type
_entity.pdbx_description
1 polymer ?
#
loop_
_entity_poly.entity_id
_entity_poly.type
_entity_poly.pdbx_seq_one_letter_code
_entity_poly.pdbx_strand_id
1 'polypeptide(L)'
;MKVCTCLNPLHTALAVFGCLLDYNLISAEMKNETLVKLVEGIGYKEGLPVVVNPGILDPKEFIDTVLNVRVPNPFMPDTPQRIATDTSQKLAIRFGETIKAYAASPELNVSDIKLIPLVFAGWLRYLMAIDDNGNEFTLSPDPMLDEVRPYVADIKLGDSFDADAKLKDILSNAKIFGVNLYEAGLAELTCQYFTEMTRKPGAVMETLQKYVG
;
A
#
# COMPACT_ATOMS: atom_id res chain seq x y z
N MET A 1 8.56 17.29 -2.75
CA MET A 1 7.50 16.69 -3.60
C MET A 1 7.91 15.38 -4.26
N LYS A 2 9.01 15.27 -5.03
CA LYS A 2 9.43 14.01 -5.71
C LYS A 2 9.64 12.81 -4.79
N VAL A 3 10.33 12.96 -3.68
CA VAL A 3 10.57 11.84 -2.74
C VAL A 3 9.26 11.33 -2.15
N CYS A 4 8.34 12.23 -1.81
CA CYS A 4 7.05 11.85 -1.22
C CYS A 4 6.14 11.12 -2.21
N THR A 5 6.20 11.45 -3.51
CA THR A 5 5.29 10.88 -4.52
C THR A 5 5.94 9.71 -5.29
N CYS A 6 7.26 9.73 -5.52
CA CYS A 6 7.91 8.74 -6.37
C CYS A 6 8.68 7.65 -5.62
N LEU A 7 9.14 7.90 -4.38
CA LEU A 7 9.91 6.93 -3.59
C LEU A 7 9.12 6.40 -2.41
N ASN A 8 8.58 7.30 -1.59
CA ASN A 8 7.96 6.90 -0.33
C ASN A 8 6.72 6.00 -0.47
N PRO A 9 5.83 6.19 -1.47
CA PRO A 9 4.72 5.26 -1.72
C PRO A 9 5.21 3.85 -2.03
N LEU A 10 6.25 3.72 -2.87
CA LEU A 10 6.81 2.43 -3.27
C LEU A 10 7.40 1.68 -2.07
N HIS A 11 8.17 2.38 -1.23
CA HIS A 11 8.70 1.83 0.01
C HIS A 11 7.58 1.41 0.98
N THR A 12 6.47 2.18 1.05
CA THR A 12 5.34 1.80 1.92
C THR A 12 4.65 0.54 1.42
N ALA A 13 4.42 0.43 0.12
CA ALA A 13 3.83 -0.75 -0.48
C ALA A 13 4.70 -1.99 -0.21
N LEU A 14 6.02 -1.89 -0.46
CA LEU A 14 6.95 -2.97 -0.15
C LEU A 14 6.93 -3.30 1.35
N ALA A 15 7.01 -2.31 2.24
CA ALA A 15 7.03 -2.56 3.67
C ALA A 15 5.79 -3.32 4.16
N VAL A 16 4.61 -2.94 3.69
CA VAL A 16 3.35 -3.60 4.05
C VAL A 16 3.34 -5.04 3.55
N PHE A 17 3.59 -5.25 2.27
CA PHE A 17 3.55 -6.60 1.70
C PHE A 17 4.77 -7.42 2.09
N GLY A 18 5.93 -6.81 2.32
CA GLY A 18 7.10 -7.49 2.84
C GLY A 18 6.89 -8.08 4.23
N CYS A 19 6.22 -7.36 5.14
CA CYS A 19 5.82 -7.91 6.43
C CYS A 19 4.82 -9.06 6.28
N LEU A 20 3.83 -8.93 5.41
CA LEU A 20 2.83 -9.96 5.17
C LEU A 20 3.41 -11.23 4.52
N LEU A 21 4.42 -11.09 3.68
CA LEU A 21 5.07 -12.18 2.95
C LEU A 21 6.36 -12.67 3.61
N ASP A 22 6.62 -12.27 4.86
CA ASP A 22 7.76 -12.69 5.70
C ASP A 22 9.14 -12.37 5.08
N TYR A 23 9.25 -11.23 4.39
CA TYR A 23 10.55 -10.73 3.92
C TYR A 23 11.32 -10.02 5.03
N ASN A 24 12.64 -10.20 5.02
CA ASN A 24 13.56 -9.58 5.97
C ASN A 24 14.32 -8.38 5.39
N LEU A 25 14.33 -8.21 4.07
CA LEU A 25 14.99 -7.12 3.36
C LEU A 25 14.14 -6.63 2.20
N ILE A 26 14.01 -5.32 2.06
CA ILE A 26 13.35 -4.68 0.90
C ILE A 26 14.02 -5.09 -0.42
N SER A 27 15.35 -5.19 -0.45
CA SER A 27 16.07 -5.63 -1.65
C SER A 27 15.77 -7.08 -2.06
N ALA A 28 15.36 -7.93 -1.12
CA ALA A 28 14.93 -9.30 -1.42
C ALA A 28 13.53 -9.34 -2.06
N GLU A 29 12.66 -8.42 -1.68
CA GLU A 29 11.33 -8.26 -2.29
C GLU A 29 11.43 -7.92 -3.79
N MET A 30 12.45 -7.14 -4.17
CA MET A 30 12.69 -6.77 -5.58
C MET A 30 13.15 -7.93 -6.48
N LYS A 31 13.31 -9.15 -5.93
CA LYS A 31 13.47 -10.39 -6.69
C LYS A 31 12.14 -11.09 -6.99
N ASN A 32 11.07 -10.63 -6.38
CA ASN A 32 9.72 -11.14 -6.61
C ASN A 32 9.04 -10.33 -7.71
N GLU A 33 8.79 -10.94 -8.85
CA GLU A 33 8.22 -10.29 -10.03
C GLU A 33 6.87 -9.61 -9.75
N THR A 34 6.05 -10.19 -8.87
CA THR A 34 4.75 -9.63 -8.50
C THR A 34 4.92 -8.32 -7.72
N LEU A 35 5.86 -8.27 -6.76
CA LEU A 35 6.14 -7.05 -6.00
C LEU A 35 6.81 -5.99 -6.87
N VAL A 36 7.68 -6.38 -7.80
CA VAL A 36 8.26 -5.45 -8.79
C VAL A 36 7.16 -4.82 -9.63
N LYS A 37 6.25 -5.62 -10.21
CA LYS A 37 5.11 -5.11 -11.00
C LYS A 37 4.20 -4.19 -10.17
N LEU A 38 3.99 -4.51 -8.90
CA LEU A 38 3.21 -3.66 -8.00
C LEU A 38 3.82 -2.26 -7.89
N VAL A 39 5.11 -2.17 -7.56
CA VAL A 39 5.76 -0.86 -7.37
C VAL A 39 5.98 -0.11 -8.67
N GLU A 40 6.22 -0.80 -9.78
CA GLU A 40 6.23 -0.22 -11.12
C GLU A 40 4.86 0.38 -11.48
N GLY A 41 3.80 -0.36 -11.22
CA GLY A 41 2.44 0.10 -11.46
C GLY A 41 2.09 1.33 -10.62
N ILE A 42 2.40 1.31 -9.32
CA ILE A 42 2.18 2.48 -8.44
C ILE A 42 3.04 3.66 -8.92
N GLY A 43 4.31 3.44 -9.24
CA GLY A 43 5.23 4.50 -9.63
C GLY A 43 4.88 5.11 -10.98
N TYR A 44 4.78 4.28 -12.04
CA TYR A 44 4.62 4.77 -13.41
C TYR A 44 3.19 5.05 -13.81
N LYS A 45 2.23 4.23 -13.37
CA LYS A 45 0.83 4.35 -13.83
C LYS A 45 0.01 5.27 -12.95
N GLU A 46 0.19 5.20 -11.63
CA GLU A 46 -0.65 5.97 -10.70
C GLU A 46 0.05 7.21 -10.14
N GLY A 47 1.35 7.14 -9.85
CA GLY A 47 2.09 8.26 -9.28
C GLY A 47 2.60 9.26 -10.30
N LEU A 48 3.26 8.78 -11.37
CA LEU A 48 3.90 9.65 -12.37
C LEU A 48 2.96 10.67 -13.01
N PRO A 49 1.69 10.34 -13.36
CA PRO A 49 0.77 11.29 -13.99
C PRO A 49 0.52 12.58 -13.19
N VAL A 50 0.67 12.52 -11.85
CA VAL A 50 0.44 13.69 -10.97
C VAL A 50 1.71 14.38 -10.51
N VAL A 51 2.87 13.91 -10.94
CA VAL A 51 4.16 14.52 -10.56
C VAL A 51 4.46 15.71 -11.42
N VAL A 52 4.51 16.90 -10.81
CA VAL A 52 4.95 18.11 -11.49
C VAL A 52 6.45 18.00 -11.79
N ASN A 53 6.82 18.11 -13.06
CA ASN A 53 8.23 18.15 -13.46
C ASN A 53 8.86 19.52 -13.06
N PRO A 54 9.81 19.55 -12.11
CA PRO A 54 10.41 20.81 -11.65
C PRO A 54 11.57 21.29 -12.57
N GLY A 55 11.82 20.61 -13.70
CA GLY A 55 12.84 21.01 -14.68
C GLY A 55 14.29 20.66 -14.34
N ILE A 56 14.59 20.25 -13.10
CA ILE A 56 15.96 19.95 -12.63
C ILE A 56 16.29 18.45 -12.77
N LEU A 57 15.29 17.60 -12.59
CA LEU A 57 15.43 16.14 -12.69
C LEU A 57 14.11 15.59 -13.23
N ASP A 58 14.18 14.80 -14.28
CA ASP A 58 13.02 14.12 -14.86
C ASP A 58 12.39 13.16 -13.84
N PRO A 59 11.08 13.25 -13.58
CA PRO A 59 10.40 12.35 -12.62
C PRO A 59 10.50 10.88 -13.01
N LYS A 60 10.47 10.56 -14.31
CA LYS A 60 10.59 9.18 -14.78
C LYS A 60 11.99 8.64 -14.50
N GLU A 61 13.05 9.39 -14.86
CA GLU A 61 14.43 9.01 -14.55
C GLU A 61 14.65 8.82 -13.05
N PHE A 62 13.98 9.62 -12.23
CA PHE A 62 14.04 9.45 -10.78
C PHE A 62 13.41 8.12 -10.33
N ILE A 63 12.21 7.77 -10.84
CA ILE A 63 11.57 6.48 -10.55
C ILE A 63 12.43 5.33 -11.08
N ASP A 64 12.98 5.43 -12.29
CA ASP A 64 13.88 4.45 -12.86
C ASP A 64 15.10 4.18 -11.95
N THR A 65 15.70 5.25 -11.42
CA THR A 65 16.82 5.15 -10.46
C THR A 65 16.37 4.50 -9.14
N VAL A 66 15.20 4.86 -8.66
CA VAL A 66 14.65 4.28 -7.43
C VAL A 66 14.43 2.77 -7.57
N LEU A 67 13.75 2.35 -8.63
CA LEU A 67 13.35 0.96 -8.82
C LEU A 67 14.50 0.05 -9.24
N ASN A 68 15.42 0.55 -10.08
CA ASN A 68 16.47 -0.29 -10.66
C ASN A 68 17.81 -0.24 -9.90
N VAL A 69 18.04 0.80 -9.08
CA VAL A 69 19.32 0.99 -8.41
C VAL A 69 19.18 1.06 -6.91
N ARG A 70 18.24 1.86 -6.41
CA ARG A 70 18.20 2.19 -4.98
C ARG A 70 17.51 1.10 -4.16
N VAL A 71 16.29 0.72 -4.53
CA VAL A 71 15.50 -0.26 -3.78
C VAL A 71 16.08 -1.67 -3.86
N PRO A 72 16.59 -2.16 -5.02
CA PRO A 72 17.22 -3.48 -5.11
C PRO A 72 18.60 -3.59 -4.47
N ASN A 73 19.17 -2.48 -4.00
CA ASN A 73 20.55 -2.46 -3.49
C ASN A 73 20.67 -3.26 -2.18
N PRO A 74 21.39 -4.41 -2.18
CA PRO A 74 21.51 -5.25 -0.99
C PRO A 74 22.41 -4.65 0.10
N PHE A 75 23.19 -3.61 -0.23
CA PHE A 75 24.00 -2.87 0.74
C PHE A 75 23.20 -1.81 1.52
N MET A 76 21.94 -1.59 1.17
CA MET A 76 21.01 -0.81 1.98
C MET A 76 20.18 -1.76 2.85
N PRO A 77 20.48 -1.89 4.16
CA PRO A 77 19.86 -2.88 5.03
C PRO A 77 18.47 -2.43 5.51
N ASP A 78 17.61 -2.03 4.57
CA ASP A 78 16.24 -1.65 4.87
C ASP A 78 15.37 -2.90 5.03
N THR A 79 14.71 -3.00 6.19
CA THR A 79 13.77 -4.08 6.48
C THR A 79 12.33 -3.60 6.32
N PRO A 80 11.40 -4.45 5.85
CA PRO A 80 9.98 -4.13 5.80
C PRO A 80 9.46 -3.61 7.13
N GLN A 81 9.83 -4.26 8.23
CA GLN A 81 9.40 -3.93 9.60
C GLN A 81 9.84 -2.52 10.00
N ARG A 82 11.07 -2.10 9.66
CA ARG A 82 11.57 -0.75 9.96
C ARG A 82 10.83 0.31 9.13
N ILE A 83 10.57 0.03 7.88
CA ILE A 83 9.86 0.96 6.99
C ILE A 83 8.37 1.06 7.33
N ALA A 84 7.77 -0.03 7.84
CA ALA A 84 6.37 -0.07 8.26
C ALA A 84 6.07 0.72 9.54
N THR A 85 7.10 1.14 10.31
CA THR A 85 6.91 2.05 11.46
C THR A 85 6.07 3.27 11.05
N ASP A 86 5.12 3.68 11.89
CA ASP A 86 4.24 4.86 11.71
C ASP A 86 3.46 4.88 10.37
N THR A 87 3.10 3.73 9.82
CA THR A 87 2.42 3.66 8.51
C THR A 87 1.08 4.37 8.52
N SER A 88 0.31 4.30 9.61
CA SER A 88 -0.98 5.02 9.75
C SER A 88 -0.86 6.53 9.49
N GLN A 89 0.29 7.13 9.85
CA GLN A 89 0.55 8.55 9.66
C GLN A 89 1.12 8.88 8.28
N LYS A 90 1.53 7.89 7.53
CA LYS A 90 2.20 8.03 6.23
C LYS A 90 1.28 7.89 5.04
N LEU A 91 0.17 7.12 5.18
CA LEU A 91 -0.72 6.81 4.07
C LEU A 91 -1.30 8.07 3.43
N ALA A 92 -1.78 9.02 4.24
CA ALA A 92 -2.34 10.28 3.76
C ALA A 92 -1.37 11.05 2.86
N ILE A 93 -0.13 11.22 3.30
CA ILE A 93 0.88 12.01 2.58
C ILE A 93 1.42 11.26 1.37
N ARG A 94 1.52 9.92 1.44
CA ARG A 94 2.16 9.11 0.41
C ARG A 94 1.20 8.74 -0.72
N PHE A 95 -0.07 8.49 -0.40
CA PHE A 95 -1.08 8.05 -1.36
C PHE A 95 -2.26 9.01 -1.48
N GLY A 96 -2.71 9.58 -0.36
CA GLY A 96 -3.84 10.50 -0.36
C GLY A 96 -3.62 11.74 -1.23
N GLU A 97 -2.40 12.26 -1.28
CA GLU A 97 -2.05 13.40 -2.15
C GLU A 97 -2.15 13.02 -3.65
N THR A 98 -1.82 11.79 -4.02
CA THR A 98 -2.03 11.28 -5.38
C THR A 98 -3.52 11.24 -5.71
N ILE A 99 -4.35 10.69 -4.81
CA ILE A 99 -5.80 10.62 -5.01
C ILE A 99 -6.41 12.02 -5.16
N LYS A 100 -6.02 12.97 -4.32
CA LYS A 100 -6.46 14.38 -4.43
C LYS A 100 -6.08 15.01 -5.76
N ALA A 101 -4.86 14.72 -6.23
CA ALA A 101 -4.38 15.25 -7.51
C ALA A 101 -5.19 14.68 -8.69
N TYR A 102 -5.54 13.38 -8.65
CA TYR A 102 -6.46 12.78 -9.62
C TYR A 102 -7.85 13.47 -9.59
N ALA A 103 -8.41 13.63 -8.39
CA ALA A 103 -9.73 14.26 -8.23
C ALA A 103 -9.77 15.72 -8.70
N ALA A 104 -8.65 16.43 -8.63
CA ALA A 104 -8.52 17.81 -9.09
C ALA A 104 -8.18 17.94 -10.57
N SER A 105 -7.78 16.86 -11.24
CA SER A 105 -7.38 16.88 -12.65
C SER A 105 -8.59 16.78 -13.59
N PRO A 106 -8.67 17.58 -14.65
CA PRO A 106 -9.69 17.41 -15.68
C PRO A 106 -9.40 16.22 -16.64
N GLU A 107 -8.17 15.68 -16.62
CA GLU A 107 -7.70 14.66 -17.55
C GLU A 107 -7.59 13.26 -16.91
N LEU A 108 -7.54 13.19 -15.58
CA LEU A 108 -7.36 11.95 -14.84
C LEU A 108 -8.67 11.55 -14.14
N ASN A 109 -8.88 10.25 -13.99
CA ASN A 109 -10.05 9.73 -13.28
C ASN A 109 -9.59 8.93 -12.05
N VAL A 110 -10.16 9.22 -10.88
CA VAL A 110 -9.88 8.49 -9.64
C VAL A 110 -10.20 7.00 -9.79
N SER A 111 -11.17 6.65 -10.63
CA SER A 111 -11.51 5.24 -10.92
C SER A 111 -10.40 4.47 -11.63
N ASP A 112 -9.38 5.13 -12.19
CA ASP A 112 -8.23 4.47 -12.82
C ASP A 112 -7.18 4.04 -11.79
N ILE A 113 -7.26 4.55 -10.57
CA ILE A 113 -6.42 4.15 -9.44
C ILE A 113 -6.87 2.77 -8.95
N LYS A 114 -6.03 1.74 -9.10
CA LYS A 114 -6.30 0.35 -8.73
C LYS A 114 -5.32 -0.19 -7.69
N LEU A 115 -4.06 0.20 -7.76
CA LEU A 115 -3.00 -0.35 -6.94
C LEU A 115 -2.87 0.36 -5.58
N ILE A 116 -3.19 1.65 -5.50
CA ILE A 116 -3.25 2.36 -4.21
C ILE A 116 -4.32 1.74 -3.29
N PRO A 117 -5.57 1.46 -3.73
CA PRO A 117 -6.54 0.69 -2.92
C PRO A 117 -6.05 -0.71 -2.52
N LEU A 118 -5.25 -1.37 -3.38
CA LEU A 118 -4.64 -2.65 -3.06
C LEU A 118 -3.64 -2.54 -1.89
N VAL A 119 -2.85 -1.45 -1.85
CA VAL A 119 -1.95 -1.16 -0.72
C VAL A 119 -2.74 -0.84 0.54
N PHE A 120 -3.84 -0.11 0.46
CA PHE A 120 -4.70 0.16 1.61
C PHE A 120 -5.31 -1.13 2.18
N ALA A 121 -5.80 -2.01 1.32
CA ALA A 121 -6.27 -3.33 1.72
C ALA A 121 -5.14 -4.18 2.35
N GLY A 122 -3.95 -4.15 1.76
CA GLY A 122 -2.76 -4.78 2.31
C GLY A 122 -2.38 -4.25 3.69
N TRP A 123 -2.48 -2.93 3.91
CA TRP A 123 -2.23 -2.35 5.22
C TRP A 123 -3.27 -2.77 6.27
N LEU A 124 -4.55 -2.81 5.92
CA LEU A 124 -5.60 -3.35 6.80
C LEU A 124 -5.32 -4.83 7.13
N ARG A 125 -4.89 -5.61 6.15
CA ARG A 125 -4.50 -7.02 6.32
C ARG A 125 -3.26 -7.15 7.22
N TYR A 126 -2.29 -6.25 7.11
CA TYR A 126 -1.11 -6.17 7.98
C TYR A 126 -1.52 -5.92 9.44
N LEU A 127 -2.49 -5.03 9.71
CA LEU A 127 -2.98 -4.74 11.05
C LEU A 127 -3.60 -5.95 11.77
N MET A 128 -3.97 -7.02 11.06
CA MET A 128 -4.40 -8.27 11.67
C MET A 128 -3.25 -8.99 12.41
N ALA A 129 -1.99 -8.61 12.14
CA ALA A 129 -0.78 -9.22 12.72
C ALA A 129 -0.63 -10.72 12.42
N ILE A 130 -1.13 -11.17 11.27
CA ILE A 130 -1.01 -12.55 10.76
C ILE A 130 -0.39 -12.47 9.37
N ASP A 131 0.69 -13.22 9.12
CA ASP A 131 1.36 -13.27 7.82
C ASP A 131 0.55 -14.07 6.76
N ASP A 132 1.06 -14.14 5.54
CA ASP A 132 0.39 -14.87 4.47
C ASP A 132 0.48 -16.40 4.63
N ASN A 133 1.35 -16.89 5.51
CA ASN A 133 1.42 -18.30 5.89
C ASN A 133 0.46 -18.65 7.04
N GLY A 134 -0.17 -17.65 7.66
CA GLY A 134 -1.08 -17.82 8.80
C GLY A 134 -0.38 -17.74 10.16
N ASN A 135 0.88 -17.31 10.22
CA ASN A 135 1.62 -17.13 11.47
C ASN A 135 1.43 -15.73 12.04
N GLU A 136 1.38 -15.63 13.35
CA GLU A 136 1.37 -14.34 14.03
C GLU A 136 2.73 -13.64 13.92
N PHE A 137 2.73 -12.33 13.75
CA PHE A 137 3.93 -11.50 13.81
C PHE A 137 3.70 -10.22 14.62
N THR A 138 4.78 -9.60 15.05
CA THR A 138 4.72 -8.35 15.81
C THR A 138 4.60 -7.16 14.85
N LEU A 139 3.54 -6.35 15.03
CA LEU A 139 3.39 -5.10 14.29
C LEU A 139 4.51 -4.12 14.62
N SER A 140 4.95 -3.38 13.60
CA SER A 140 5.91 -2.30 13.80
C SER A 140 5.30 -1.18 14.65
N PRO A 141 6.11 -0.45 15.44
CA PRO A 141 5.61 0.66 16.25
C PRO A 141 4.83 1.68 15.41
N ASP A 142 3.64 2.00 15.87
CA ASP A 142 2.79 3.02 15.23
C ASP A 142 1.91 3.64 16.33
N PRO A 143 1.94 4.97 16.53
CA PRO A 143 1.22 5.63 17.62
C PRO A 143 -0.30 5.54 17.48
N MET A 144 -0.83 5.15 16.32
CA MET A 144 -2.26 5.00 16.09
C MET A 144 -2.73 3.53 16.17
N LEU A 145 -1.90 2.57 16.55
CA LEU A 145 -2.29 1.15 16.58
C LEU A 145 -3.53 0.91 17.42
N ASP A 146 -3.64 1.53 18.60
CA ASP A 146 -4.79 1.39 19.49
C ASP A 146 -6.09 1.92 18.86
N GLU A 147 -5.99 2.87 17.93
CA GLU A 147 -7.12 3.43 17.19
C GLU A 147 -7.50 2.59 15.97
N VAL A 148 -6.51 2.11 15.21
CA VAL A 148 -6.76 1.50 13.89
C VAL A 148 -6.89 -0.03 13.92
N ARG A 149 -6.17 -0.71 14.81
CA ARG A 149 -6.20 -2.17 14.90
C ARG A 149 -7.56 -2.77 15.28
N PRO A 150 -8.38 -2.15 16.15
CA PRO A 150 -9.69 -2.69 16.52
C PRO A 150 -10.64 -2.97 15.35
N TYR A 151 -10.46 -2.30 14.21
CA TYR A 151 -11.28 -2.53 13.02
C TYR A 151 -11.08 -3.92 12.40
N VAL A 152 -9.93 -4.57 12.64
CA VAL A 152 -9.57 -5.83 11.97
C VAL A 152 -9.06 -6.92 12.91
N ALA A 153 -8.82 -6.61 14.20
CA ALA A 153 -8.16 -7.52 15.14
C ALA A 153 -8.99 -8.78 15.48
N ASP A 154 -10.30 -8.73 15.33
CA ASP A 154 -11.22 -9.85 15.56
C ASP A 154 -11.47 -10.72 14.32
N ILE A 155 -10.97 -10.31 13.15
CA ILE A 155 -11.12 -11.06 11.90
C ILE A 155 -10.07 -12.17 11.83
N LYS A 156 -10.51 -13.38 11.50
CA LYS A 156 -9.64 -14.54 11.26
C LYS A 156 -9.60 -14.88 9.79
N LEU A 157 -8.53 -15.52 9.35
CA LEU A 157 -8.44 -16.02 7.97
C LEU A 157 -9.55 -17.04 7.73
N GLY A 158 -10.29 -16.86 6.65
CA GLY A 158 -11.43 -17.68 6.27
C GLY A 158 -12.77 -17.26 6.84
N ASP A 159 -12.81 -16.23 7.69
CA ASP A 159 -14.08 -15.70 8.20
C ASP A 159 -14.93 -15.12 7.04
N SER A 160 -16.24 -15.27 7.18
CA SER A 160 -17.22 -14.59 6.35
C SER A 160 -17.73 -13.36 7.09
N PHE A 161 -17.49 -12.18 6.55
CA PHE A 161 -17.93 -10.90 7.12
C PHE A 161 -18.29 -9.90 6.02
N ASP A 162 -19.09 -8.91 6.36
CA ASP A 162 -19.37 -7.77 5.50
C ASP A 162 -18.24 -6.74 5.67
N ALA A 163 -17.33 -6.70 4.70
CA ALA A 163 -16.18 -5.80 4.73
C ALA A 163 -16.60 -4.33 4.65
N ASP A 164 -17.66 -4.00 3.91
CA ASP A 164 -18.16 -2.63 3.82
C ASP A 164 -18.66 -2.14 5.16
N ALA A 165 -19.51 -2.91 5.83
CA ALA A 165 -20.01 -2.56 7.16
C ALA A 165 -18.88 -2.51 8.21
N LYS A 166 -17.94 -3.46 8.16
CA LYS A 166 -16.84 -3.59 9.13
C LYS A 166 -15.81 -2.47 9.02
N LEU A 167 -15.48 -2.05 7.81
CA LEU A 167 -14.42 -1.09 7.54
C LEU A 167 -14.90 0.33 7.29
N LYS A 168 -16.22 0.58 7.35
CA LYS A 168 -16.82 1.86 6.97
C LYS A 168 -16.16 3.06 7.67
N ASP A 169 -16.01 2.97 8.97
CA ASP A 169 -15.51 4.10 9.76
C ASP A 169 -14.04 4.40 9.46
N ILE A 170 -13.19 3.35 9.37
CA ILE A 170 -11.79 3.55 9.05
C ILE A 170 -11.59 4.03 7.61
N LEU A 171 -12.31 3.49 6.62
CA LEU A 171 -12.19 3.91 5.22
C LEU A 171 -12.76 5.33 4.97
N SER A 172 -13.63 5.81 5.84
CA SER A 172 -14.10 7.20 5.83
C SER A 172 -13.11 8.18 6.48
N ASN A 173 -12.07 7.68 7.16
CA ASN A 173 -11.17 8.51 7.95
C ASN A 173 -10.10 9.20 7.07
N ALA A 174 -10.38 10.44 6.69
CA ALA A 174 -9.46 11.25 5.88
C ALA A 174 -8.13 11.60 6.57
N LYS A 175 -8.01 11.46 7.90
CA LYS A 175 -6.72 11.65 8.58
C LYS A 175 -5.74 10.52 8.22
N ILE A 176 -6.24 9.29 8.04
CA ILE A 176 -5.44 8.11 7.72
C ILE A 176 -5.13 8.05 6.23
N PHE A 177 -6.14 8.17 5.37
CA PHE A 177 -5.98 7.98 3.92
C PHE A 177 -5.77 9.29 3.14
N GLY A 178 -5.90 10.45 3.79
CA GLY A 178 -5.82 11.76 3.14
C GLY A 178 -7.13 12.21 2.50
N VAL A 179 -8.03 11.28 2.23
CA VAL A 179 -9.38 11.47 1.68
C VAL A 179 -10.36 10.50 2.36
N ASN A 180 -11.65 10.80 2.30
CA ASN A 180 -12.67 9.80 2.57
C ASN A 180 -12.78 8.87 1.35
N LEU A 181 -12.47 7.58 1.52
CA LEU A 181 -12.42 6.63 0.39
C LEU A 181 -13.80 6.34 -0.21
N TYR A 182 -14.89 6.50 0.55
CA TYR A 182 -16.26 6.41 0.01
C TYR A 182 -16.55 7.58 -0.93
N GLU A 183 -16.21 8.79 -0.53
CA GLU A 183 -16.39 9.98 -1.36
C GLU A 183 -15.48 9.96 -2.60
N ALA A 184 -14.30 9.38 -2.46
CA ALA A 184 -13.36 9.18 -3.57
C ALA A 184 -13.73 8.03 -4.50
N GLY A 185 -14.72 7.18 -4.15
CA GLY A 185 -15.12 6.01 -4.95
C GLY A 185 -14.13 4.86 -4.93
N LEU A 186 -13.27 4.76 -3.91
CA LEU A 186 -12.24 3.74 -3.76
C LEU A 186 -12.52 2.72 -2.64
N ALA A 187 -13.55 2.96 -1.81
CA ALA A 187 -13.85 2.10 -0.66
C ALA A 187 -14.28 0.68 -1.08
N GLU A 188 -15.18 0.55 -2.06
CA GLU A 188 -15.65 -0.75 -2.56
C GLU A 188 -14.50 -1.64 -3.02
N LEU A 189 -13.58 -1.07 -3.82
CA LEU A 189 -12.42 -1.78 -4.32
C LEU A 189 -11.46 -2.18 -3.19
N THR A 190 -11.27 -1.31 -2.20
CA THR A 190 -10.45 -1.61 -1.01
C THR A 190 -11.06 -2.75 -0.19
N CYS A 191 -12.37 -2.74 0.03
CA CYS A 191 -13.10 -3.82 0.70
C CYS A 191 -13.00 -5.14 -0.05
N GLN A 192 -13.15 -5.11 -1.38
CA GLN A 192 -12.98 -6.29 -2.21
C GLN A 192 -11.59 -6.91 -2.06
N TYR A 193 -10.53 -6.11 -2.18
CA TYR A 193 -9.15 -6.59 -2.04
C TYR A 193 -8.88 -7.13 -0.63
N PHE A 194 -9.37 -6.45 0.41
CA PHE A 194 -9.22 -6.92 1.78
C PHE A 194 -9.91 -8.26 2.00
N THR A 195 -11.14 -8.41 1.51
CA THR A 195 -11.88 -9.68 1.57
C THR A 195 -11.13 -10.80 0.85
N GLU A 196 -10.55 -10.53 -0.31
CA GLU A 196 -9.77 -11.52 -1.04
C GLU A 196 -8.50 -11.93 -0.28
N MET A 197 -7.78 -10.98 0.33
CA MET A 197 -6.56 -11.24 1.10
C MET A 197 -6.80 -11.97 2.43
N THR A 198 -8.03 -11.97 2.96
CA THR A 198 -8.37 -12.61 4.24
C THR A 198 -8.95 -14.02 4.09
N ARG A 199 -9.17 -14.51 2.87
CA ARG A 199 -9.86 -15.79 2.62
C ARG A 199 -9.15 -17.02 3.19
N LYS A 200 -7.82 -17.05 3.17
CA LYS A 200 -7.00 -18.19 3.61
C LYS A 200 -5.51 -17.81 3.66
N PRO A 201 -4.64 -18.63 4.24
CA PRO A 201 -3.20 -18.50 4.02
C PRO A 201 -2.86 -18.58 2.52
N GLY A 202 -1.90 -17.77 2.06
CA GLY A 202 -1.50 -17.63 0.65
C GLY A 202 -2.35 -16.63 -0.15
N ALA A 203 -3.45 -16.12 0.43
CA ALA A 203 -4.39 -15.26 -0.29
C ALA A 203 -3.84 -13.86 -0.57
N VAL A 204 -2.87 -13.35 0.18
CA VAL A 204 -2.23 -12.07 -0.10
C VAL A 204 -1.47 -12.16 -1.42
N MET A 205 -0.60 -13.17 -1.59
CA MET A 205 0.15 -13.35 -2.83
C MET A 205 -0.78 -13.65 -4.01
N GLU A 206 -1.80 -14.49 -3.84
CA GLU A 206 -2.81 -14.77 -4.88
C GLU A 206 -3.52 -13.48 -5.34
N THR A 207 -3.90 -12.62 -4.41
CA THR A 207 -4.56 -11.34 -4.71
C THR A 207 -3.61 -10.39 -5.45
N LEU A 208 -2.35 -10.28 -4.99
CA LEU A 208 -1.34 -9.49 -5.68
C LEU A 208 -1.16 -9.97 -7.13
N GLN A 209 -0.94 -11.27 -7.35
CA GLN A 209 -0.77 -11.85 -8.69
C GLN A 209 -1.97 -11.59 -9.61
N LYS A 210 -3.18 -11.62 -9.06
CA LYS A 210 -4.42 -11.36 -9.81
C LYS A 210 -4.51 -9.92 -10.32
N TYR A 211 -4.05 -8.93 -9.55
CA TYR A 211 -4.31 -7.52 -9.84
C TYR A 211 -3.12 -6.72 -10.35
N VAL A 212 -1.89 -7.24 -10.21
CA VAL A 212 -0.69 -6.58 -10.74
C VAL A 212 -0.16 -7.24 -12.01
N GLY A 213 -0.73 -8.37 -12.40
CA GLY A 213 -0.29 -9.31 -13.44
C GLY A 213 -0.12 -8.82 -14.86
#